data_f2e9b9953c9a8fbd2e05de80424027f0
#
_entry.id   f2e9b9953c9a8fbd2e05de80424027f0
#
_cell.length_a   1.000
_cell.length_b   1.000
_cell.length_c   1.000
_cell.angle_alpha   90.00
_cell.angle_beta   90.00
_cell.angle_gamma   90.00
#
_symmetry.space_group_name_H-M   'P 1'
#
loop_
_entity.id
_entity.type
_entity.pdbx_description
1 polymer ?
#
loop_
_entity_poly.entity_id
_entity_poly.type
_entity_poly.pdbx_seq_one_letter_code
_entity_poly.pdbx_strand_id
1 'polypeptide(L)'
;MTQIILSGVISFLVAIFTTPVLVRYFTNVGRGQEIREDGPRSHMRKRGTPTMGGIAIVLGITIAYVLVNIYGWLTNAGSFTASGLLVLGLMLGLAGLGFMDDSIKLFKSRNLGLNKTGKLVGQLFLAIAFAVLVLQFPNDEGLTPGTTNLSFIRDIETFDIAAGGIIIGTIAFVIFMYILISAWSNAVNFTDGLDGLAAGSTALVMGGYTLITFWQFRNSCAHAVDAACYQVRDPLDIAILAAAGLGASLGFLWWNAAPAKIFMGDTGSLALGGLVAGISVTTRTELLMIIIGSIFVIEAASVVIQIVVFRATGKRFFRMAPIHHHFENGGWAETSVVIRFWLLSAMAVIFGTSLFYGEWLLLTG
;
A
#
# COMPACT_ATOMS: atom_id res chain seq x y z
N MET A 1 -16.26 -7.08 14.37
CA MET A 1 -15.87 -8.30 13.63
C MET A 1 -16.65 -8.45 12.31
N THR A 2 -17.98 -8.40 12.33
CA THR A 2 -18.83 -8.53 11.13
C THR A 2 -18.45 -7.55 10.02
N GLN A 3 -18.25 -6.27 10.34
CA GLN A 3 -17.88 -5.23 9.38
C GLN A 3 -16.54 -5.52 8.68
N ILE A 4 -15.52 -6.00 9.41
CA ILE A 4 -14.21 -6.35 8.86
C ILE A 4 -14.34 -7.50 7.87
N ILE A 5 -15.09 -8.57 8.23
CA ILE A 5 -15.32 -9.72 7.35
C ILE A 5 -16.09 -9.30 6.11
N LEU A 6 -17.19 -8.53 6.28
CA LEU A 6 -17.98 -8.03 5.15
C LEU A 6 -17.15 -7.19 4.20
N SER A 7 -16.28 -6.31 4.73
CA SER A 7 -15.41 -5.48 3.92
C SER A 7 -14.48 -6.31 3.04
N GLY A 8 -13.79 -7.29 3.61
CA GLY A 8 -12.93 -8.20 2.86
C GLY A 8 -13.68 -8.99 1.78
N VAL A 9 -14.84 -9.55 2.14
CA VAL A 9 -15.67 -10.34 1.20
C VAL A 9 -16.21 -9.46 0.07
N ILE A 10 -16.80 -8.31 0.37
CA ILE A 10 -17.34 -7.40 -0.65
C ILE A 10 -16.24 -6.94 -1.59
N SER A 11 -15.11 -6.50 -1.03
CA SER A 11 -13.97 -6.05 -1.82
C SER A 11 -13.42 -7.14 -2.74
N PHE A 12 -13.28 -8.37 -2.23
CA PHE A 12 -12.90 -9.55 -3.02
C PHE A 12 -13.88 -9.79 -4.17
N LEU A 13 -15.18 -9.82 -3.89
CA LEU A 13 -16.21 -10.05 -4.91
C LEU A 13 -16.21 -8.94 -5.95
N VAL A 14 -16.14 -7.69 -5.55
CA VAL A 14 -16.06 -6.57 -6.50
C VAL A 14 -14.83 -6.69 -7.39
N ALA A 15 -13.66 -6.93 -6.82
CA ALA A 15 -12.43 -7.04 -7.60
C ALA A 15 -12.43 -8.22 -8.56
N ILE A 16 -12.86 -9.43 -8.10
CA ILE A 16 -12.84 -10.64 -8.94
C ILE A 16 -13.83 -10.55 -10.11
N PHE A 17 -15.01 -9.91 -9.93
CA PHE A 17 -16.01 -9.77 -10.99
C PHE A 17 -15.80 -8.54 -11.89
N THR A 18 -15.19 -7.47 -11.38
CA THR A 18 -14.87 -6.27 -12.19
C THR A 18 -13.68 -6.53 -13.12
N THR A 19 -12.67 -7.27 -12.66
CA THR A 19 -11.45 -7.52 -13.45
C THR A 19 -11.72 -8.12 -14.83
N PRO A 20 -12.54 -9.17 -15.03
CA PRO A 20 -12.83 -9.70 -16.36
C PRO A 20 -13.56 -8.71 -17.28
N VAL A 21 -14.32 -7.78 -16.72
CA VAL A 21 -14.95 -6.71 -17.50
C VAL A 21 -13.87 -5.77 -18.04
N LEU A 22 -12.91 -5.38 -17.19
CA LEU A 22 -11.76 -4.55 -17.60
C LEU A 22 -10.90 -5.29 -18.64
N VAL A 23 -10.63 -6.59 -18.45
CA VAL A 23 -9.90 -7.40 -19.43
C VAL A 23 -10.57 -7.32 -20.80
N ARG A 24 -11.87 -7.57 -20.87
CA ARG A 24 -12.64 -7.50 -22.15
C ARG A 24 -12.58 -6.10 -22.75
N TYR A 25 -12.81 -5.08 -21.94
CA TYR A 25 -12.81 -3.69 -22.38
C TYR A 25 -11.48 -3.28 -23.00
N PHE A 26 -10.37 -3.48 -22.30
CA PHE A 26 -9.03 -3.07 -22.77
C PHE A 26 -8.53 -3.95 -23.92
N THR A 27 -8.91 -5.24 -23.97
CA THR A 27 -8.62 -6.10 -25.13
C THR A 27 -9.34 -5.60 -26.38
N ASN A 28 -10.63 -5.23 -26.27
CA ASN A 28 -11.39 -4.72 -27.40
C ASN A 28 -10.89 -3.36 -27.92
N VAL A 29 -10.36 -2.53 -27.04
CA VAL A 29 -9.71 -1.25 -27.42
C VAL A 29 -8.39 -1.50 -28.18
N GLY A 30 -7.87 -2.74 -28.18
CA GLY A 30 -6.66 -3.12 -28.91
C GLY A 30 -5.37 -2.51 -28.36
N ARG A 31 -5.37 -2.09 -27.09
CA ARG A 31 -4.27 -1.38 -26.45
C ARG A 31 -3.76 -2.17 -25.24
N GLY A 32 -2.77 -3.04 -25.50
CA GLY A 32 -2.00 -3.71 -24.45
C GLY A 32 -0.75 -2.92 -24.07
N GLN A 33 -0.13 -3.31 -22.96
CA GLN A 33 1.11 -2.70 -22.50
C GLN A 33 2.25 -2.99 -23.49
N GLU A 34 2.98 -1.95 -23.89
CA GLU A 34 4.24 -2.09 -24.60
C GLU A 34 5.35 -2.45 -23.60
N ILE A 35 6.07 -3.54 -23.86
CA ILE A 35 7.14 -4.04 -22.99
C ILE A 35 8.43 -3.29 -23.34
N ARG A 36 9.21 -2.95 -22.29
CA ARG A 36 10.53 -2.33 -22.46
C ARG A 36 11.50 -3.32 -23.12
N GLU A 37 12.25 -2.86 -24.10
CA GLU A 37 13.25 -3.67 -24.83
C GLU A 37 14.40 -4.12 -23.92
N ASP A 38 14.69 -3.36 -22.86
CA ASP A 38 15.76 -3.64 -21.87
C ASP A 38 15.39 -4.72 -20.84
N GLY A 39 14.17 -5.25 -20.87
CA GLY A 39 13.66 -6.26 -19.91
C GLY A 39 14.10 -7.70 -20.25
N PRO A 40 13.83 -8.67 -19.34
CA PRO A 40 14.06 -10.08 -19.61
C PRO A 40 13.33 -10.54 -20.88
N ARG A 41 13.97 -11.36 -21.71
CA ARG A 41 13.39 -11.86 -22.98
C ARG A 41 12.08 -12.63 -22.78
N SER A 42 11.89 -13.26 -21.64
CA SER A 42 10.64 -13.94 -21.23
C SER A 42 9.42 -13.02 -21.26
N HIS A 43 9.60 -11.74 -20.95
CA HIS A 43 8.52 -10.74 -20.91
C HIS A 43 8.00 -10.36 -22.30
N MET A 44 8.76 -10.57 -23.38
CA MET A 44 8.29 -10.30 -24.74
C MET A 44 7.03 -11.09 -25.13
N ARG A 45 6.80 -12.26 -24.50
CA ARG A 45 5.57 -13.05 -24.69
C ARG A 45 4.33 -12.42 -24.08
N LYS A 46 4.49 -11.46 -23.16
CA LYS A 46 3.41 -10.74 -22.46
C LYS A 46 2.97 -9.46 -23.19
N ARG A 47 3.58 -9.17 -24.35
CA ARG A 47 3.21 -8.00 -25.16
C ARG A 47 1.74 -8.08 -25.57
N GLY A 48 1.01 -7.01 -25.33
CA GLY A 48 -0.43 -6.95 -25.62
C GLY A 48 -1.34 -7.37 -24.47
N THR A 49 -0.79 -7.81 -23.32
CA THR A 49 -1.61 -8.02 -22.10
C THR A 49 -2.22 -6.68 -21.67
N PRO A 50 -3.54 -6.62 -21.40
CA PRO A 50 -4.18 -5.42 -20.89
C PRO A 50 -3.52 -4.91 -19.61
N THR A 51 -3.54 -3.60 -19.39
CA THR A 51 -3.08 -2.92 -18.15
C THR A 51 -4.23 -2.18 -17.48
N MET A 52 -3.95 -1.43 -16.39
CA MET A 52 -4.93 -0.69 -15.59
C MET A 52 -5.90 -1.58 -14.79
N GLY A 53 -5.53 -2.82 -14.50
CA GLY A 53 -6.30 -3.71 -13.63
C GLY A 53 -6.47 -3.19 -12.20
N GLY A 54 -5.60 -2.28 -11.77
CA GLY A 54 -5.69 -1.57 -10.50
C GLY A 54 -7.01 -0.83 -10.28
N ILE A 55 -7.73 -0.48 -11.36
CA ILE A 55 -9.08 0.08 -11.27
C ILE A 55 -10.01 -0.87 -10.49
N ALA A 56 -9.93 -2.20 -10.72
CA ALA A 56 -10.73 -3.17 -9.99
C ALA A 56 -10.40 -3.21 -8.50
N ILE A 57 -9.12 -3.05 -8.14
CA ILE A 57 -8.66 -2.98 -6.74
C ILE A 57 -9.24 -1.74 -6.07
N VAL A 58 -9.05 -0.56 -6.68
CA VAL A 58 -9.53 0.72 -6.15
C VAL A 58 -11.05 0.74 -5.99
N LEU A 59 -11.79 0.23 -6.98
CA LEU A 59 -13.24 0.09 -6.88
C LEU A 59 -13.63 -0.89 -5.78
N GLY A 60 -12.95 -2.04 -5.67
CA GLY A 60 -13.20 -3.04 -4.63
C GLY A 60 -13.08 -2.45 -3.23
N ILE A 61 -11.98 -1.76 -2.94
CA ILE A 61 -11.74 -1.13 -1.64
C ILE A 61 -12.78 -0.04 -1.38
N THR A 62 -12.99 0.85 -2.35
CA THR A 62 -13.90 2.00 -2.18
C THR A 62 -15.35 1.55 -1.94
N ILE A 63 -15.86 0.64 -2.76
CA ILE A 63 -17.23 0.15 -2.64
C ILE A 63 -17.42 -0.61 -1.33
N ALA A 64 -16.48 -1.48 -0.95
CA ALA A 64 -16.55 -2.21 0.31
C ALA A 64 -16.55 -1.28 1.51
N TYR A 65 -15.64 -0.29 1.54
CA TYR A 65 -15.57 0.70 2.61
C TYR A 65 -16.87 1.49 2.73
N VAL A 66 -17.40 2.00 1.63
CA VAL A 66 -18.66 2.77 1.63
C VAL A 66 -19.84 1.93 2.09
N LEU A 67 -20.03 0.73 1.53
CA LEU A 67 -21.17 -0.14 1.88
C LEU A 67 -21.11 -0.60 3.33
N VAL A 68 -19.94 -0.94 3.84
CA VAL A 68 -19.78 -1.41 5.23
C VAL A 68 -19.99 -0.28 6.22
N ASN A 69 -19.54 0.94 5.91
CA ASN A 69 -19.79 2.10 6.78
C ASN A 69 -21.26 2.53 6.75
N ILE A 70 -21.95 2.46 5.60
CA ILE A 70 -23.41 2.66 5.53
C ILE A 70 -24.15 1.59 6.37
N TYR A 71 -23.77 0.33 6.26
CA TYR A 71 -24.30 -0.74 7.10
C TYR A 71 -24.06 -0.48 8.58
N GLY A 72 -22.85 -0.05 8.96
CA GLY A 72 -22.51 0.33 10.34
C GLY A 72 -23.38 1.48 10.86
N TRP A 73 -23.60 2.51 10.05
CA TRP A 73 -24.48 3.63 10.38
C TRP A 73 -25.93 3.17 10.58
N LEU A 74 -26.47 2.35 9.71
CA LEU A 74 -27.84 1.82 9.80
C LEU A 74 -28.05 0.91 11.02
N THR A 75 -27.00 0.23 11.49
CA THR A 75 -27.06 -0.70 12.63
C THR A 75 -26.55 -0.09 13.94
N ASN A 76 -26.22 1.22 13.96
CA ASN A 76 -25.59 1.91 15.09
C ASN A 76 -24.27 1.23 15.58
N ALA A 77 -23.55 0.57 14.65
CA ALA A 77 -22.30 -0.13 14.95
C ALA A 77 -21.05 0.65 14.50
N GLY A 78 -21.19 1.95 14.29
CA GLY A 78 -20.14 2.85 13.79
C GLY A 78 -20.43 3.35 12.37
N SER A 79 -19.67 4.36 11.94
CA SER A 79 -19.81 4.98 10.62
C SER A 79 -18.47 5.53 10.13
N PHE A 80 -18.49 6.28 9.06
CA PHE A 80 -17.30 6.94 8.51
C PHE A 80 -16.56 7.76 9.57
N THR A 81 -15.25 7.58 9.65
CA THR A 81 -14.36 8.32 10.53
C THR A 81 -13.37 9.19 9.75
N ALA A 82 -12.76 10.16 10.43
CA ALA A 82 -11.77 11.00 9.79
C ALA A 82 -10.53 10.19 9.38
N SER A 83 -10.07 9.24 10.21
CA SER A 83 -8.91 8.40 9.89
C SER A 83 -9.15 7.56 8.63
N GLY A 84 -10.29 6.89 8.55
CA GLY A 84 -10.63 6.07 7.40
C GLY A 84 -10.82 6.88 6.12
N LEU A 85 -11.50 8.04 6.19
CA LEU A 85 -11.68 8.92 5.04
C LEU A 85 -10.36 9.52 4.54
N LEU A 86 -9.43 9.84 5.43
CA LEU A 86 -8.11 10.36 5.04
C LEU A 86 -7.26 9.29 4.36
N VAL A 87 -7.25 8.07 4.88
CA VAL A 87 -6.52 6.94 4.26
C VAL A 87 -7.13 6.60 2.90
N LEU A 88 -8.46 6.52 2.81
CA LEU A 88 -9.15 6.32 1.53
C LEU A 88 -8.86 7.46 0.55
N GLY A 89 -8.89 8.71 1.01
CA GLY A 89 -8.58 9.89 0.21
C GLY A 89 -7.15 9.88 -0.35
N LEU A 90 -6.16 9.49 0.48
CA LEU A 90 -4.78 9.33 0.04
C LEU A 90 -4.64 8.22 -1.02
N MET A 91 -5.28 7.08 -0.79
CA MET A 91 -5.31 5.97 -1.74
C MET A 91 -5.93 6.41 -3.08
N LEU A 92 -7.08 7.08 -3.05
CA LEU A 92 -7.78 7.56 -4.26
C LEU A 92 -6.98 8.65 -4.99
N GLY A 93 -6.33 9.55 -4.26
CA GLY A 93 -5.46 10.57 -4.85
C GLY A 93 -4.28 9.95 -5.61
N LEU A 94 -3.61 8.96 -5.00
CA LEU A 94 -2.52 8.23 -5.65
C LEU A 94 -3.02 7.32 -6.79
N ALA A 95 -4.21 6.72 -6.65
CA ALA A 95 -4.89 6.04 -7.75
C ALA A 95 -5.12 6.96 -8.94
N GLY A 96 -5.60 8.19 -8.69
CA GLY A 96 -5.80 9.21 -9.72
C GLY A 96 -4.50 9.60 -10.42
N LEU A 97 -3.41 9.77 -9.67
CA LEU A 97 -2.09 10.04 -10.22
C LEU A 97 -1.60 8.88 -11.11
N GLY A 98 -1.76 7.64 -10.64
CA GLY A 98 -1.44 6.43 -11.41
C GLY A 98 -2.32 6.27 -12.65
N PHE A 99 -3.62 6.56 -12.52
CA PHE A 99 -4.56 6.52 -13.64
C PHE A 99 -4.19 7.53 -14.75
N MET A 100 -3.76 8.72 -14.37
CA MET A 100 -3.26 9.71 -15.33
C MET A 100 -2.00 9.19 -16.06
N ASP A 101 -1.07 8.58 -15.32
CA ASP A 101 0.14 7.99 -15.91
C ASP A 101 -0.18 6.86 -16.89
N ASP A 102 -0.98 5.89 -16.46
CA ASP A 102 -1.41 4.75 -17.28
C ASP A 102 -2.20 5.20 -18.52
N SER A 103 -3.09 6.19 -18.35
CA SER A 103 -3.88 6.76 -19.45
C SER A 103 -2.98 7.40 -20.50
N ILE A 104 -1.96 8.18 -20.10
CA ILE A 104 -1.02 8.80 -21.04
C ILE A 104 -0.24 7.72 -21.81
N LYS A 105 0.22 6.64 -21.14
CA LYS A 105 0.90 5.52 -21.79
C LYS A 105 -0.02 4.86 -22.82
N LEU A 106 -1.28 4.60 -22.43
CA LEU A 106 -2.26 3.93 -23.27
C LEU A 106 -2.68 4.76 -24.48
N PHE A 107 -3.03 6.06 -24.28
CA PHE A 107 -3.50 6.94 -25.35
C PHE A 107 -2.40 7.36 -26.32
N LYS A 108 -1.15 7.49 -25.87
CA LYS A 108 -0.02 7.90 -26.72
C LYS A 108 0.76 6.72 -27.27
N SER A 109 0.34 5.49 -26.99
CA SER A 109 1.00 4.21 -27.43
C SER A 109 2.51 4.25 -27.22
N ARG A 110 2.94 4.64 -26.02
CA ARG A 110 4.37 4.76 -25.65
C ARG A 110 4.60 4.31 -24.22
N ASN A 111 5.82 3.86 -23.92
CA ASN A 111 6.24 3.39 -22.59
C ASN A 111 6.42 4.53 -21.54
N LEU A 112 6.32 5.78 -21.95
CA LEU A 112 6.51 6.96 -21.11
C LEU A 112 5.17 7.58 -20.76
N GLY A 113 4.77 7.51 -19.50
CA GLY A 113 3.61 8.17 -18.92
C GLY A 113 3.90 9.61 -18.53
N LEU A 114 3.51 10.01 -17.32
CA LEU A 114 3.88 11.28 -16.71
C LEU A 114 5.40 11.41 -16.60
N ASN A 115 5.92 12.62 -16.78
CA ASN A 115 7.34 12.87 -16.50
C ASN A 115 7.63 12.69 -14.99
N LYS A 116 8.89 12.41 -14.65
CA LYS A 116 9.31 12.19 -13.26
C LYS A 116 8.90 13.34 -12.32
N THR A 117 9.05 14.59 -12.81
CA THR A 117 8.69 15.80 -12.06
C THR A 117 7.18 15.85 -11.79
N GLY A 118 6.34 15.53 -12.77
CA GLY A 118 4.87 15.51 -12.59
C GLY A 118 4.42 14.49 -11.55
N LYS A 119 5.01 13.28 -11.54
CA LYS A 119 4.73 12.29 -10.49
C LYS A 119 5.15 12.78 -9.11
N LEU A 120 6.37 13.32 -8.98
CA LEU A 120 6.88 13.84 -7.71
C LEU A 120 6.05 15.02 -7.18
N VAL A 121 5.64 15.94 -8.05
CA VAL A 121 4.78 17.08 -7.67
C VAL A 121 3.39 16.60 -7.25
N GLY A 122 2.81 15.63 -7.97
CA GLY A 122 1.53 15.04 -7.58
C GLY A 122 1.59 14.33 -6.22
N GLN A 123 2.65 13.54 -5.99
CA GLN A 123 2.88 12.90 -4.69
C GLN A 123 3.13 13.93 -3.57
N LEU A 124 3.87 15.02 -3.85
CA LEU A 124 4.11 16.09 -2.88
C LEU A 124 2.80 16.78 -2.49
N PHE A 125 1.94 17.11 -3.46
CA PHE A 125 0.64 17.73 -3.18
C PHE A 125 -0.22 16.83 -2.27
N LEU A 126 -0.32 15.54 -2.57
CA LEU A 126 -1.07 14.59 -1.77
C LEU A 126 -0.46 14.41 -0.38
N ALA A 127 0.87 14.40 -0.28
CA ALA A 127 1.58 14.29 0.99
C ALA A 127 1.37 15.53 1.88
N ILE A 128 1.40 16.73 1.31
CA ILE A 128 1.10 17.97 2.05
C ILE A 128 -0.34 17.94 2.55
N ALA A 129 -1.31 17.60 1.69
CA ALA A 129 -2.70 17.50 2.07
C ALA A 129 -2.92 16.48 3.20
N PHE A 130 -2.33 15.29 3.08
CA PHE A 130 -2.42 14.25 4.10
C PHE A 130 -1.73 14.68 5.40
N ALA A 131 -0.52 15.24 5.34
CA ALA A 131 0.23 15.69 6.52
C ALA A 131 -0.52 16.76 7.32
N VAL A 132 -1.17 17.70 6.64
CA VAL A 132 -1.96 18.73 7.30
C VAL A 132 -3.23 18.14 7.90
N LEU A 133 -3.95 17.34 7.14
CA LEU A 133 -5.26 16.83 7.56
C LEU A 133 -5.17 15.74 8.62
N VAL A 134 -4.11 14.93 8.63
CA VAL A 134 -3.94 13.84 9.60
C VAL A 134 -3.75 14.32 11.04
N LEU A 135 -3.31 15.56 11.23
CA LEU A 135 -3.17 16.23 12.53
C LEU A 135 -4.41 17.01 12.95
N GLN A 136 -5.45 17.04 12.10
CA GLN A 136 -6.73 17.67 12.41
C GLN A 136 -7.73 16.62 12.90
N PHE A 137 -8.92 17.06 13.23
CA PHE A 137 -10.07 16.22 13.58
C PHE A 137 -9.86 15.41 14.87
N PRO A 138 -9.56 16.05 16.03
CA PRO A 138 -9.48 15.33 17.29
C PRO A 138 -10.83 14.68 17.63
N ASN A 139 -10.81 13.49 18.24
CA ASN A 139 -11.98 12.86 18.83
C ASN A 139 -12.23 13.42 20.25
N ASP A 140 -13.22 12.88 20.95
CA ASP A 140 -13.58 13.31 22.33
C ASP A 140 -12.43 13.09 23.34
N GLU A 141 -11.49 12.21 23.03
CA GLU A 141 -10.27 11.93 23.81
C GLU A 141 -9.08 12.83 23.40
N GLY A 142 -9.28 13.71 22.43
CA GLY A 142 -8.22 14.57 21.87
C GLY A 142 -7.28 13.87 20.89
N LEU A 143 -7.54 12.61 20.53
CA LEU A 143 -6.71 11.87 19.57
C LEU A 143 -7.00 12.30 18.13
N THR A 144 -5.97 12.67 17.39
CA THR A 144 -6.00 12.94 15.96
C THR A 144 -5.67 11.68 15.13
N PRO A 145 -6.02 11.61 13.82
CA PRO A 145 -5.69 10.46 12.97
C PRO A 145 -4.20 10.11 12.91
N GLY A 146 -3.30 11.10 12.94
CA GLY A 146 -1.86 10.93 13.06
C GLY A 146 -1.28 11.72 14.22
N THR A 147 0.02 11.51 14.53
CA THR A 147 0.82 12.33 15.46
C THR A 147 2.07 12.83 14.78
N THR A 148 2.76 13.77 15.43
CA THR A 148 4.09 14.23 14.99
C THR A 148 5.22 13.34 15.50
N ASN A 149 4.92 12.41 16.40
CA ASN A 149 5.90 11.46 16.92
C ASN A 149 6.16 10.34 15.91
N LEU A 150 7.40 9.89 15.82
CA LEU A 150 7.74 8.67 15.11
C LEU A 150 7.26 7.46 15.92
N SER A 151 6.71 6.44 15.27
CA SER A 151 6.10 5.31 15.96
C SER A 151 6.68 3.97 15.48
N PHE A 152 6.85 3.04 16.43
CA PHE A 152 7.18 1.65 16.11
C PHE A 152 5.94 0.74 16.27
N ILE A 153 5.43 0.60 17.49
CA ILE A 153 4.14 -0.04 17.82
C ILE A 153 3.24 0.98 18.52
N ARG A 154 3.89 1.95 19.16
CA ARG A 154 3.35 3.11 19.83
C ARG A 154 4.20 4.32 19.49
N ASP A 155 3.70 5.50 19.80
CA ASP A 155 4.47 6.74 19.65
C ASP A 155 5.74 6.69 20.53
N ILE A 156 6.87 7.06 19.94
CA ILE A 156 8.14 7.21 20.64
C ILE A 156 8.20 8.64 21.15
N GLU A 157 7.80 8.87 22.40
CA GLU A 157 7.65 10.20 22.99
C GLU A 157 8.93 11.07 22.91
N THR A 158 10.11 10.44 22.90
CA THR A 158 11.39 11.13 22.77
C THR A 158 11.71 11.57 21.35
N PHE A 159 10.92 11.16 20.34
CA PHE A 159 11.20 11.42 18.93
C PHE A 159 10.02 12.12 18.24
N ASP A 160 9.84 13.41 18.62
CA ASP A 160 8.88 14.30 17.95
C ASP A 160 9.53 14.94 16.71
N ILE A 161 9.04 14.60 15.53
CA ILE A 161 9.50 15.15 14.23
C ILE A 161 9.23 16.66 14.16
N ALA A 162 8.22 17.13 14.88
CA ALA A 162 7.85 18.55 14.93
C ALA A 162 8.51 19.33 16.07
N ALA A 163 9.48 18.76 16.80
CA ALA A 163 10.14 19.39 17.97
C ALA A 163 10.82 20.75 17.66
N GLY A 164 11.09 21.07 16.39
CA GLY A 164 11.69 22.34 15.95
C GLY A 164 10.77 23.58 16.01
N GLY A 165 9.61 23.48 16.66
CA GLY A 165 8.61 24.54 16.73
C GLY A 165 7.70 24.62 15.50
N ILE A 166 6.74 25.55 15.50
CA ILE A 166 5.62 25.56 14.54
C ILE A 166 6.12 25.54 13.08
N ILE A 167 7.06 26.39 12.69
CA ILE A 167 7.47 26.49 11.27
C ILE A 167 8.39 25.33 10.89
N ILE A 168 9.51 25.16 11.60
CA ILE A 168 10.51 24.13 11.28
C ILE A 168 9.93 22.74 11.47
N GLY A 169 9.19 22.52 12.55
CA GLY A 169 8.54 21.25 12.84
C GLY A 169 7.48 20.88 11.80
N THR A 170 6.64 21.82 11.39
CA THR A 170 5.66 21.55 10.30
C THR A 170 6.35 21.19 8.99
N ILE A 171 7.42 21.89 8.63
CA ILE A 171 8.20 21.59 7.41
C ILE A 171 8.82 20.17 7.54
N ALA A 172 9.45 19.85 8.67
CA ALA A 172 10.05 18.56 8.92
C ALA A 172 9.01 17.42 8.83
N PHE A 173 7.84 17.61 9.44
CA PHE A 173 6.75 16.64 9.38
C PHE A 173 6.21 16.44 7.95
N VAL A 174 6.02 17.52 7.19
CA VAL A 174 5.60 17.43 5.78
C VAL A 174 6.66 16.71 4.94
N ILE A 175 7.94 16.98 5.15
CA ILE A 175 9.04 16.28 4.47
C ILE A 175 9.01 14.79 4.82
N PHE A 176 8.82 14.44 6.10
CA PHE A 176 8.71 13.05 6.55
C PHE A 176 7.54 12.35 5.87
N MET A 177 6.34 12.95 5.87
CA MET A 177 5.16 12.39 5.19
C MET A 177 5.36 12.24 3.68
N TYR A 178 6.02 13.21 3.05
CA TYR A 178 6.35 13.12 1.63
C TYR A 178 7.29 11.95 1.33
N ILE A 179 8.34 11.77 2.14
CA ILE A 179 9.28 10.66 2.01
C ILE A 179 8.53 9.33 2.22
N LEU A 180 7.74 9.22 3.28
CA LEU A 180 7.00 8.00 3.63
C LEU A 180 6.00 7.61 2.53
N ILE A 181 5.14 8.54 2.10
CA ILE A 181 4.13 8.28 1.06
C ILE A 181 4.78 7.98 -0.29
N SER A 182 5.81 8.75 -0.68
CA SER A 182 6.54 8.50 -1.92
C SER A 182 7.31 7.19 -1.88
N ALA A 183 7.94 6.85 -0.75
CA ALA A 183 8.65 5.58 -0.60
C ALA A 183 7.70 4.39 -0.77
N TRP A 184 6.59 4.36 -0.04
CA TRP A 184 5.64 3.24 -0.12
C TRP A 184 4.96 3.14 -1.48
N SER A 185 4.48 4.27 -2.06
CA SER A 185 3.82 4.25 -3.36
C SER A 185 4.76 3.78 -4.48
N ASN A 186 6.02 4.23 -4.47
CA ASN A 186 7.00 3.76 -5.46
C ASN A 186 7.52 2.34 -5.16
N ALA A 187 7.62 1.92 -3.88
CA ALA A 187 8.07 0.58 -3.52
C ALA A 187 7.08 -0.50 -4.01
N VAL A 188 5.78 -0.29 -3.81
CA VAL A 188 4.75 -1.19 -4.36
C VAL A 188 4.77 -1.16 -5.89
N ASN A 189 4.96 0.01 -6.50
CA ASN A 189 5.07 0.15 -7.96
C ASN A 189 6.30 -0.58 -8.53
N PHE A 190 7.46 -0.54 -7.86
CA PHE A 190 8.63 -1.32 -8.27
C PHE A 190 8.41 -2.83 -8.13
N THR A 191 7.59 -3.25 -7.18
CA THR A 191 7.26 -4.66 -6.97
C THR A 191 6.29 -5.20 -8.02
N ASP A 192 5.54 -4.33 -8.73
CA ASP A 192 4.61 -4.71 -9.81
C ASP A 192 5.34 -5.01 -11.14
N GLY A 193 6.41 -5.81 -11.07
CA GLY A 193 7.22 -6.22 -12.23
C GLY A 193 6.98 -7.67 -12.68
N LEU A 194 6.41 -8.53 -11.83
CA LEU A 194 6.09 -9.93 -12.11
C LEU A 194 4.62 -10.24 -11.84
N ASP A 195 4.06 -11.18 -12.62
CA ASP A 195 2.67 -11.59 -12.52
C ASP A 195 2.31 -12.04 -11.10
N GLY A 196 1.43 -11.29 -10.43
CA GLY A 196 0.94 -11.58 -9.08
C GLY A 196 1.85 -11.14 -7.93
N LEU A 197 3.07 -10.69 -8.18
CA LEU A 197 4.02 -10.37 -7.10
C LEU A 197 3.49 -9.26 -6.18
N ALA A 198 3.15 -8.10 -6.74
CA ALA A 198 2.68 -6.96 -5.96
C ALA A 198 1.32 -7.23 -5.29
N ALA A 199 0.37 -7.84 -6.04
CA ALA A 199 -0.96 -8.15 -5.50
C ALA A 199 -0.90 -9.15 -4.34
N GLY A 200 -0.14 -10.23 -4.49
CA GLY A 200 0.00 -11.26 -3.44
C GLY A 200 0.75 -10.74 -2.21
N SER A 201 1.84 -10.00 -2.40
CA SER A 201 2.58 -9.40 -1.28
C SER A 201 1.73 -8.38 -0.53
N THR A 202 0.95 -7.55 -1.24
CA THR A 202 0.02 -6.59 -0.61
C THR A 202 -1.08 -7.32 0.16
N ALA A 203 -1.64 -8.41 -0.39
CA ALA A 203 -2.63 -9.19 0.33
C ALA A 203 -2.10 -9.71 1.68
N LEU A 204 -0.87 -10.21 1.71
CA LEU A 204 -0.23 -10.67 2.96
C LEU A 204 -0.05 -9.52 3.97
N VAL A 205 0.46 -8.38 3.53
CA VAL A 205 0.66 -7.19 4.37
C VAL A 205 -0.68 -6.69 4.92
N MET A 206 -1.70 -6.56 4.07
CA MET A 206 -3.04 -6.12 4.49
C MET A 206 -3.71 -7.13 5.44
N GLY A 207 -3.45 -8.43 5.27
CA GLY A 207 -3.87 -9.46 6.20
C GLY A 207 -3.27 -9.26 7.59
N GLY A 208 -1.96 -9.01 7.68
CA GLY A 208 -1.28 -8.66 8.93
C GLY A 208 -1.86 -7.40 9.59
N TYR A 209 -2.09 -6.36 8.79
CA TYR A 209 -2.69 -5.11 9.30
C TYR A 209 -4.15 -5.26 9.71
N THR A 210 -4.90 -6.14 9.07
CA THR A 210 -6.26 -6.47 9.55
C THR A 210 -6.22 -7.06 10.97
N LEU A 211 -5.24 -7.90 11.28
CA LEU A 211 -5.06 -8.46 12.62
C LEU A 211 -4.60 -7.39 13.62
N ILE A 212 -3.59 -6.58 13.28
CA ILE A 212 -3.06 -5.51 14.12
C ILE A 212 -4.16 -4.50 14.47
N THR A 213 -4.88 -3.99 13.46
CA THR A 213 -5.93 -2.98 13.66
C THR A 213 -7.13 -3.51 14.42
N PHE A 214 -7.51 -4.78 14.19
CA PHE A 214 -8.52 -5.44 15.01
C PHE A 214 -8.09 -5.58 16.46
N TRP A 215 -6.82 -5.90 16.71
CA TRP A 215 -6.28 -5.97 18.07
C TRP A 215 -6.26 -4.60 18.75
N GLN A 216 -5.82 -3.56 18.04
CA GLN A 216 -5.87 -2.17 18.52
C GLN A 216 -7.30 -1.75 18.87
N PHE A 217 -8.28 -2.11 18.04
CA PHE A 217 -9.69 -1.86 18.32
C PHE A 217 -10.17 -2.55 19.59
N ARG A 218 -9.81 -3.80 19.81
CA ARG A 218 -10.21 -4.58 21.00
C ARG A 218 -9.56 -4.07 22.28
N ASN A 219 -8.36 -3.51 22.18
CA ASN A 219 -7.55 -3.05 23.29
C ASN A 219 -7.31 -1.52 23.23
N SER A 220 -8.26 -0.77 22.66
CA SER A 220 -8.23 0.68 22.64
C SER A 220 -8.40 1.25 24.05
N CYS A 221 -7.70 2.33 24.38
CA CYS A 221 -7.82 3.04 25.65
C CYS A 221 -9.23 3.60 25.91
N ALA A 222 -10.04 3.76 24.86
CA ALA A 222 -11.47 4.07 25.00
C ALA A 222 -12.29 2.96 25.70
N HIS A 223 -11.82 1.70 25.64
CA HIS A 223 -12.55 0.53 26.13
C HIS A 223 -11.82 -0.25 27.21
N ALA A 224 -10.50 -0.17 27.26
CA ALA A 224 -9.65 -0.90 28.20
C ALA A 224 -8.90 0.09 29.09
N VAL A 225 -9.11 0.01 30.40
CA VAL A 225 -8.39 0.82 31.42
C VAL A 225 -7.11 0.07 31.81
N ASP A 226 -6.29 -0.32 30.84
CA ASP A 226 -5.05 -1.06 31.05
C ASP A 226 -3.85 -0.22 30.56
N ALA A 227 -2.72 -0.31 31.25
CA ALA A 227 -1.47 0.36 30.85
C ALA A 227 -0.99 -0.04 29.45
N ALA A 228 -1.43 -1.20 28.95
CA ALA A 228 -1.11 -1.71 27.63
C ALA A 228 -2.10 -1.30 26.53
N CYS A 229 -3.11 -0.47 26.82
CA CYS A 229 -4.09 -0.03 25.82
C CYS A 229 -3.44 0.82 24.72
N TYR A 230 -4.08 0.83 23.54
CA TYR A 230 -3.59 1.58 22.36
C TYR A 230 -4.29 2.93 22.22
N GLN A 231 -3.51 4.00 22.09
CA GLN A 231 -3.98 5.36 21.82
C GLN A 231 -4.09 5.61 20.31
N VAL A 232 -4.97 4.86 19.65
CA VAL A 232 -5.24 4.97 18.21
C VAL A 232 -6.68 5.44 18.04
N ARG A 233 -6.89 6.47 17.20
CA ARG A 233 -8.17 7.17 17.10
C ARG A 233 -9.32 6.26 16.59
N ASP A 234 -9.19 5.64 15.42
CA ASP A 234 -10.28 4.95 14.71
C ASP A 234 -9.87 3.54 14.25
N PRO A 235 -9.39 2.64 15.14
CA PRO A 235 -8.76 1.39 14.72
C PRO A 235 -9.72 0.42 14.01
N LEU A 236 -11.04 0.46 14.31
CA LEU A 236 -12.05 -0.35 13.62
C LEU A 236 -12.20 0.04 12.15
N ASP A 237 -12.25 1.34 11.87
CA ASP A 237 -12.43 1.84 10.50
C ASP A 237 -11.19 1.57 9.65
N ILE A 238 -9.99 1.65 10.26
CA ILE A 238 -8.75 1.23 9.61
C ILE A 238 -8.71 -0.29 9.37
N ALA A 239 -9.26 -1.10 10.30
CA ALA A 239 -9.40 -2.55 10.09
C ALA A 239 -10.32 -2.90 8.90
N ILE A 240 -11.39 -2.11 8.70
CA ILE A 240 -12.28 -2.24 7.54
C ILE A 240 -11.51 -1.97 6.24
N LEU A 241 -10.68 -0.91 6.20
CA LEU A 241 -9.85 -0.58 5.04
C LEU A 241 -8.76 -1.63 4.78
N ALA A 242 -8.08 -2.11 5.82
CA ALA A 242 -7.07 -3.16 5.69
C ALA A 242 -7.68 -4.46 5.13
N ALA A 243 -8.84 -4.87 5.66
CA ALA A 243 -9.58 -6.02 5.17
C ALA A 243 -10.08 -5.83 3.72
N ALA A 244 -10.52 -4.61 3.35
CA ALA A 244 -10.85 -4.29 1.97
C ALA A 244 -9.63 -4.39 1.05
N GLY A 245 -8.46 -3.90 1.49
CA GLY A 245 -7.20 -4.02 0.78
C GLY A 245 -6.79 -5.48 0.56
N LEU A 246 -6.92 -6.32 1.60
CA LEU A 246 -6.72 -7.76 1.52
C LEU A 246 -7.65 -8.39 0.48
N GLY A 247 -8.96 -8.16 0.60
CA GLY A 247 -9.97 -8.74 -0.29
C GLY A 247 -9.78 -8.34 -1.75
N ALA A 248 -9.58 -7.04 -2.02
CA ALA A 248 -9.36 -6.53 -3.37
C ALA A 248 -8.10 -7.11 -4.01
N SER A 249 -7.00 -7.19 -3.25
CA SER A 249 -5.74 -7.75 -3.73
C SER A 249 -5.87 -9.23 -4.09
N LEU A 250 -6.57 -10.02 -3.26
CA LEU A 250 -6.84 -11.44 -3.53
C LEU A 250 -7.78 -11.62 -4.74
N GLY A 251 -8.85 -10.81 -4.84
CA GLY A 251 -9.80 -10.87 -5.96
C GLY A 251 -9.14 -10.52 -7.30
N PHE A 252 -8.26 -9.51 -7.30
CA PHE A 252 -7.46 -9.14 -8.46
C PHE A 252 -6.41 -10.20 -8.79
N LEU A 253 -5.75 -10.76 -7.78
CA LEU A 253 -4.71 -11.79 -7.92
C LEU A 253 -5.21 -13.01 -8.70
N TRP A 254 -6.48 -13.36 -8.60
CA TRP A 254 -7.09 -14.45 -9.36
C TRP A 254 -6.85 -14.31 -10.87
N TRP A 255 -6.83 -13.08 -11.38
CA TRP A 255 -6.65 -12.76 -12.79
C TRP A 255 -5.23 -12.33 -13.14
N ASN A 256 -4.49 -11.86 -12.13
CA ASN A 256 -3.12 -11.35 -12.28
C ASN A 256 -2.04 -12.41 -11.99
N ALA A 257 -2.41 -13.57 -11.39
CA ALA A 257 -1.48 -14.70 -11.21
C ALA A 257 -1.00 -15.24 -12.57
N ALA A 258 0.26 -15.70 -12.61
CA ALA A 258 0.89 -16.15 -13.85
C ALA A 258 0.20 -17.36 -14.51
N PRO A 259 -0.13 -17.31 -15.82
CA PRO A 259 0.08 -16.20 -16.74
C PRO A 259 -1.00 -15.11 -16.60
N ALA A 260 -0.60 -13.87 -16.33
CA ALA A 260 -1.51 -12.78 -16.07
C ALA A 260 -2.45 -12.45 -17.23
N LYS A 261 -3.73 -12.26 -16.93
CA LYS A 261 -4.75 -11.81 -17.89
C LYS A 261 -4.82 -10.29 -18.00
N ILE A 262 -4.32 -9.59 -16.98
CA ILE A 262 -4.29 -8.13 -16.88
C ILE A 262 -3.18 -7.72 -15.90
N PHE A 263 -2.45 -6.64 -16.21
CA PHE A 263 -1.50 -6.02 -15.30
C PHE A 263 -2.16 -4.98 -14.41
N MET A 264 -1.62 -4.80 -13.20
CA MET A 264 -2.13 -3.84 -12.23
C MET A 264 -2.01 -2.40 -12.74
N GLY A 265 -0.83 -2.04 -13.21
CA GLY A 265 -0.48 -0.69 -13.64
C GLY A 265 -0.25 0.28 -12.48
N ASP A 266 0.15 1.50 -12.83
CA ASP A 266 0.44 2.56 -11.84
C ASP A 266 -0.81 2.96 -11.05
N THR A 267 -2.01 2.81 -11.64
CA THR A 267 -3.30 3.03 -10.97
C THR A 267 -3.44 2.22 -9.69
N GLY A 268 -3.12 0.93 -9.76
CA GLY A 268 -3.26 0.03 -8.60
C GLY A 268 -2.07 0.08 -7.67
N SER A 269 -0.87 0.06 -8.21
CA SER A 269 0.35 -0.02 -7.40
C SER A 269 0.59 1.24 -6.56
N LEU A 270 0.36 2.44 -7.12
CA LEU A 270 0.45 3.68 -6.34
C LEU A 270 -0.68 3.78 -5.29
N ALA A 271 -1.90 3.33 -5.64
CA ALA A 271 -3.01 3.29 -4.71
C ALA A 271 -2.72 2.39 -3.50
N LEU A 272 -2.27 1.16 -3.75
CA LEU A 272 -1.93 0.21 -2.69
C LEU A 272 -0.77 0.70 -1.81
N GLY A 273 0.24 1.33 -2.42
CA GLY A 273 1.32 1.96 -1.66
C GLY A 273 0.84 3.11 -0.78
N GLY A 274 -0.13 3.92 -1.26
CA GLY A 274 -0.80 4.95 -0.47
C GLY A 274 -1.64 4.39 0.66
N LEU A 275 -2.34 3.28 0.42
CA LEU A 275 -3.09 2.56 1.47
C LEU A 275 -2.15 2.06 2.57
N VAL A 276 -1.01 1.43 2.19
CA VAL A 276 0.04 0.99 3.13
C VAL A 276 0.56 2.16 3.96
N ALA A 277 0.93 3.28 3.31
CA ALA A 277 1.43 4.46 3.99
C ALA A 277 0.39 5.05 4.95
N GLY A 278 -0.85 5.23 4.49
CA GLY A 278 -1.93 5.81 5.30
C GLY A 278 -2.27 4.96 6.52
N ILE A 279 -2.34 3.63 6.35
CA ILE A 279 -2.57 2.70 7.47
C ILE A 279 -1.42 2.78 8.48
N SER A 280 -0.15 2.79 8.06
CA SER A 280 0.98 2.83 8.98
C SER A 280 0.97 4.07 9.88
N VAL A 281 0.61 5.23 9.32
CA VAL A 281 0.50 6.50 10.07
C VAL A 281 -0.68 6.46 11.05
N THR A 282 -1.84 6.03 10.59
CA THR A 282 -3.06 6.05 11.43
C THR A 282 -3.08 4.96 12.49
N THR A 283 -2.23 3.94 12.38
CA THR A 283 -2.06 2.87 13.37
C THR A 283 -0.84 3.05 14.29
N ARG A 284 -0.07 4.14 14.14
CA ARG A 284 1.17 4.40 14.89
C ARG A 284 2.22 3.30 14.71
N THR A 285 2.46 2.88 13.48
CA THR A 285 3.32 1.72 13.18
C THR A 285 4.24 1.97 11.97
N GLU A 286 4.70 3.21 11.74
CA GLU A 286 5.50 3.58 10.57
C GLU A 286 6.78 2.75 10.46
N LEU A 287 7.49 2.55 11.59
CA LEU A 287 8.71 1.74 11.60
C LEU A 287 8.42 0.23 11.54
N LEU A 288 7.33 -0.23 12.20
CA LEU A 288 6.92 -1.63 12.13
C LEU A 288 6.51 -2.01 10.69
N MET A 289 5.91 -1.08 9.95
CA MET A 289 5.56 -1.29 8.55
C MET A 289 6.78 -1.60 7.68
N ILE A 290 7.96 -1.07 8.01
CA ILE A 290 9.21 -1.40 7.29
C ILE A 290 9.52 -2.89 7.42
N ILE A 291 9.22 -3.49 8.57
CA ILE A 291 9.41 -4.92 8.81
C ILE A 291 8.31 -5.72 8.09
N ILE A 292 7.04 -5.39 8.33
CA ILE A 292 5.88 -6.09 7.75
C ILE A 292 5.90 -6.03 6.22
N GLY A 293 6.22 -4.86 5.66
CA GLY A 293 6.32 -4.60 4.22
C GLY A 293 7.74 -4.77 3.65
N SER A 294 8.62 -5.52 4.33
CA SER A 294 10.04 -5.59 3.97
C SER A 294 10.30 -6.01 2.53
N ILE A 295 9.42 -6.79 1.90
CA ILE A 295 9.58 -7.16 0.50
C ILE A 295 9.55 -5.91 -0.41
N PHE A 296 8.65 -4.97 -0.17
CA PHE A 296 8.58 -3.72 -0.91
C PHE A 296 9.81 -2.84 -0.64
N VAL A 297 10.28 -2.83 0.62
CA VAL A 297 11.50 -2.11 1.02
C VAL A 297 12.72 -2.67 0.32
N ILE A 298 12.87 -3.99 0.24
CA ILE A 298 13.97 -4.67 -0.45
C ILE A 298 13.95 -4.36 -1.95
N GLU A 299 12.77 -4.39 -2.58
CA GLU A 299 12.60 -4.04 -3.99
C GLU A 299 13.04 -2.59 -4.27
N ALA A 300 12.53 -1.64 -3.49
CA ALA A 300 12.89 -0.23 -3.62
C ALA A 300 14.37 0.03 -3.31
N ALA A 301 14.90 -0.57 -2.23
CA ALA A 301 16.30 -0.44 -1.84
C ALA A 301 17.23 -0.96 -2.94
N SER A 302 16.88 -2.07 -3.60
CA SER A 302 17.67 -2.60 -4.71
C SER A 302 17.80 -1.63 -5.87
N VAL A 303 16.74 -0.87 -6.17
CA VAL A 303 16.75 0.18 -7.20
C VAL A 303 17.65 1.34 -6.78
N VAL A 304 17.53 1.80 -5.54
CA VAL A 304 18.35 2.89 -5.00
C VAL A 304 19.84 2.50 -5.00
N ILE A 305 20.17 1.31 -4.48
CA ILE A 305 21.56 0.79 -4.46
C ILE A 305 22.11 0.72 -5.89
N GLN A 306 21.33 0.17 -6.83
CA GLN A 306 21.73 0.08 -8.24
C GLN A 306 22.06 1.45 -8.83
N ILE A 307 21.21 2.46 -8.59
CA ILE A 307 21.41 3.82 -9.11
C ILE A 307 22.66 4.46 -8.49
N VAL A 308 22.81 4.36 -7.16
CA VAL A 308 23.93 4.97 -6.42
C VAL A 308 25.26 4.34 -6.86
N VAL A 309 25.35 3.01 -6.86
CA VAL A 309 26.58 2.30 -7.26
C VAL A 309 26.91 2.56 -8.72
N PHE A 310 25.92 2.52 -9.62
CA PHE A 310 26.14 2.79 -11.03
C PHE A 310 26.64 4.20 -11.30
N ARG A 311 26.09 5.20 -10.62
CA ARG A 311 26.56 6.59 -10.72
C ARG A 311 27.96 6.79 -10.17
N ALA A 312 28.31 6.07 -9.09
CA ALA A 312 29.63 6.20 -8.44
C ALA A 312 30.72 5.43 -9.16
N THR A 313 30.42 4.27 -9.76
CA THR A 313 31.43 3.33 -10.27
C THR A 313 31.33 3.01 -11.77
N GLY A 314 30.23 3.38 -12.44
CA GLY A 314 29.93 2.96 -13.81
C GLY A 314 29.56 1.46 -13.96
N LYS A 315 29.51 0.72 -12.84
CA LYS A 315 29.25 -0.74 -12.86
C LYS A 315 27.90 -1.04 -12.21
N ARG A 316 27.22 -2.07 -12.67
CA ARG A 316 25.97 -2.56 -12.07
C ARG A 316 26.30 -3.38 -10.82
N PHE A 317 25.58 -3.12 -9.70
CA PHE A 317 25.66 -3.94 -8.49
C PHE A 317 24.86 -5.24 -8.64
N PHE A 318 23.60 -5.13 -9.05
CA PHE A 318 22.75 -6.25 -9.42
C PHE A 318 22.77 -6.47 -10.93
N ARG A 319 22.50 -7.70 -11.40
CA ARG A 319 22.32 -7.99 -12.85
C ARG A 319 21.25 -7.08 -13.45
N MET A 320 20.16 -6.86 -12.70
CA MET A 320 19.10 -5.94 -13.00
C MET A 320 18.38 -5.54 -11.68
N ALA A 321 17.83 -4.34 -11.59
CA ALA A 321 16.97 -3.87 -10.52
C ALA A 321 15.60 -3.47 -11.12
N PRO A 322 14.50 -3.68 -10.39
CA PRO A 322 14.37 -4.20 -9.03
C PRO A 322 14.87 -5.64 -8.87
N ILE A 323 15.05 -6.10 -7.60
CA ILE A 323 15.82 -7.32 -7.30
C ILE A 323 15.18 -8.62 -7.82
N HIS A 324 13.87 -8.68 -8.01
CA HIS A 324 13.21 -9.83 -8.61
C HIS A 324 13.79 -10.14 -10.00
N HIS A 325 14.11 -9.14 -10.82
CA HIS A 325 14.77 -9.32 -12.13
C HIS A 325 16.21 -9.83 -12.02
N HIS A 326 16.89 -9.59 -10.91
CA HIS A 326 18.22 -10.17 -10.67
C HIS A 326 18.15 -11.69 -10.64
N PHE A 327 17.12 -12.26 -9.99
CA PHE A 327 16.91 -13.70 -9.89
C PHE A 327 16.43 -14.30 -11.21
N GLU A 328 15.54 -13.63 -11.97
CA GLU A 328 15.12 -14.06 -13.29
C GLU A 328 16.33 -14.14 -14.24
N ASN A 329 17.18 -13.09 -14.27
CA ASN A 329 18.41 -13.06 -15.05
C ASN A 329 19.48 -14.03 -14.48
N GLY A 330 19.24 -14.57 -13.29
CA GLY A 330 19.99 -15.68 -12.69
C GLY A 330 19.53 -17.06 -13.12
N GLY A 331 18.44 -17.13 -13.93
CA GLY A 331 17.88 -18.39 -14.44
C GLY A 331 16.72 -18.96 -13.62
N TRP A 332 16.18 -18.23 -12.64
CA TRP A 332 14.99 -18.67 -11.93
C TRP A 332 13.74 -18.45 -12.78
N ALA A 333 12.81 -19.41 -12.74
CA ALA A 333 11.50 -19.23 -13.35
C ALA A 333 10.72 -18.12 -12.62
N GLU A 334 9.97 -17.31 -13.35
CA GLU A 334 9.16 -16.21 -12.81
C GLU A 334 8.28 -16.66 -11.64
N THR A 335 7.52 -17.74 -11.80
CA THR A 335 6.66 -18.31 -10.74
C THR A 335 7.45 -18.71 -9.49
N SER A 336 8.67 -19.20 -9.65
CA SER A 336 9.53 -19.53 -8.51
C SER A 336 10.00 -18.30 -7.76
N VAL A 337 10.29 -17.20 -8.46
CA VAL A 337 10.62 -15.91 -7.83
C VAL A 337 9.40 -15.41 -7.05
N VAL A 338 8.23 -15.35 -7.68
CA VAL A 338 6.99 -14.85 -7.07
C VAL A 338 6.64 -15.65 -5.79
N ILE A 339 6.61 -16.98 -5.86
CA ILE A 339 6.28 -17.82 -4.70
C ILE A 339 7.28 -17.61 -3.56
N ARG A 340 8.59 -17.55 -3.84
CA ARG A 340 9.62 -17.34 -2.80
C ARG A 340 9.51 -15.96 -2.18
N PHE A 341 9.18 -14.93 -2.96
CA PHE A 341 8.96 -13.57 -2.46
C PHE A 341 7.70 -13.48 -1.61
N TRP A 342 6.63 -14.21 -1.96
CA TRP A 342 5.46 -14.33 -1.08
C TRP A 342 5.79 -15.04 0.24
N LEU A 343 6.63 -16.08 0.21
CA LEU A 343 7.07 -16.74 1.45
C LEU A 343 7.89 -15.78 2.33
N LEU A 344 8.81 -15.00 1.74
CA LEU A 344 9.55 -13.97 2.47
C LEU A 344 8.61 -12.89 3.02
N SER A 345 7.62 -12.43 2.23
CA SER A 345 6.61 -11.50 2.69
C SER A 345 5.79 -12.05 3.86
N ALA A 346 5.34 -13.33 3.77
CA ALA A 346 4.61 -13.99 4.84
C ALA A 346 5.45 -14.10 6.12
N MET A 347 6.73 -14.48 6.01
CA MET A 347 7.65 -14.53 7.16
C MET A 347 7.82 -13.15 7.80
N ALA A 348 7.95 -12.10 7.00
CA ALA A 348 8.07 -10.73 7.49
C ALA A 348 6.80 -10.25 8.20
N VAL A 349 5.62 -10.58 7.65
CA VAL A 349 4.32 -10.30 8.28
C VAL A 349 4.20 -11.04 9.61
N ILE A 350 4.53 -12.34 9.65
CA ILE A 350 4.50 -13.13 10.88
C ILE A 350 5.45 -12.53 11.92
N PHE A 351 6.67 -12.19 11.52
CA PHE A 351 7.66 -11.60 12.43
C PHE A 351 7.21 -10.24 12.96
N GLY A 352 6.73 -9.34 12.08
CA GLY A 352 6.25 -8.02 12.48
C GLY A 352 5.01 -8.08 13.38
N THR A 353 4.06 -8.96 13.08
CA THR A 353 2.89 -9.18 13.95
C THR A 353 3.30 -9.80 15.29
N SER A 354 4.30 -10.69 15.31
CA SER A 354 4.83 -11.25 16.55
C SER A 354 5.50 -10.19 17.43
N LEU A 355 6.22 -9.23 16.85
CA LEU A 355 6.78 -8.09 17.59
C LEU A 355 5.65 -7.24 18.18
N PHE A 356 4.60 -6.98 17.41
CA PHE A 356 3.44 -6.21 17.86
C PHE A 356 2.75 -6.86 19.06
N TYR A 357 2.48 -8.17 18.99
CA TYR A 357 1.89 -8.93 20.10
C TYR A 357 2.85 -9.09 21.28
N GLY A 358 4.14 -9.30 21.00
CA GLY A 358 5.18 -9.45 22.02
C GLY A 358 5.30 -8.20 22.91
N GLU A 359 5.20 -7.01 22.34
CA GLU A 359 5.21 -5.76 23.10
C GLU A 359 4.00 -5.70 24.06
N TRP A 360 2.80 -6.03 23.55
CA TRP A 360 1.61 -6.05 24.39
C TRP A 360 1.72 -7.06 25.56
N LEU A 361 2.26 -8.26 25.31
CA LEU A 361 2.48 -9.27 26.35
C LEU A 361 3.47 -8.77 27.42
N LEU A 362 4.51 -8.05 27.05
CA LEU A 362 5.50 -7.48 27.97
C LEU A 362 4.90 -6.40 28.89
N LEU A 363 3.86 -5.71 28.42
CA LEU A 363 3.20 -4.65 29.20
C LEU A 363 2.09 -5.20 30.09
N THR A 364 1.55 -6.38 29.81
CA THR A 364 0.43 -6.98 30.56
C THR A 364 0.84 -8.10 31.50
N GLY A 365 2.05 -8.66 31.36
CA GLY A 365 2.60 -9.74 32.19
C GLY A 365 3.55 -9.20 33.22
#